data_412e7806b26fe0fc4132be5a534c252f
#
_entry.id   412e7806b26fe0fc4132be5a534c252f
#
_cell.length_a   1.000
_cell.length_b   1.000
_cell.length_c   1.000
_cell.angle_alpha   90.00
_cell.angle_beta   90.00
_cell.angle_gamma   90.00
#
_symmetry.space_group_name_H-M   'P 1'
#
loop_
_entity.id
_entity.type
_entity.pdbx_description
1 polymer ?
#
loop_
_entity_poly.entity_id
_entity_poly.type
_entity_poly.pdbx_seq_one_letter_code
_entity_poly.pdbx_strand_id
1 'polypeptide(L)'
;MADARGSLYRINRALLFSVLSVGLGFYGTSLRAQSNESLSNVVRSVVSAEREASSQRPPFLYTSIETSDRTKGHVWTERVADIWEGRLRYLIAEDGHPLSASRRAEEIARIRSIAADPSSLRNSRQEQQSDENRARQMIDLLPRAFVFEDGGREGDWVRINYKPNPNYVPQTFEERALHGMKGTLIADSRSRRLHQLSGALDDDVSFGYGLLGTIHRGTNFTTTRDLVGPNVWKTTVLDVKIDGRIAFFKTIGRRQHSIHRDFQALPLDISLPQAVALLLQ
;
A
#
# COMPACT_ATOMS: atom_id res chain seq x y z
N MET A 1 82.89 -14.78 -20.67
CA MET A 1 82.31 -14.32 -19.38
C MET A 1 81.69 -12.96 -19.62
N ALA A 2 80.43 -12.89 -19.91
CA ALA A 2 79.56 -11.71 -19.87
C ALA A 2 78.17 -12.17 -20.22
N ASP A 3 77.43 -12.00 -19.30
CA ASP A 3 76.11 -11.38 -19.13
C ASP A 3 74.89 -12.29 -19.29
N ALA A 4 74.60 -12.98 -18.22
CA ALA A 4 73.36 -13.72 -17.99
C ALA A 4 72.41 -13.00 -16.99
N ARG A 5 72.60 -11.69 -16.72
CA ARG A 5 71.80 -10.94 -15.72
C ARG A 5 70.75 -9.98 -16.31
N GLY A 6 70.68 -9.83 -17.63
CA GLY A 6 69.75 -8.92 -18.32
C GLY A 6 68.39 -9.50 -18.67
N SER A 7 68.23 -10.81 -18.65
CA SER A 7 67.03 -11.47 -19.17
C SER A 7 65.95 -11.78 -18.15
N LEU A 8 66.27 -11.80 -16.86
CA LEU A 8 65.34 -12.14 -15.77
C LEU A 8 64.53 -10.94 -15.25
N TYR A 9 64.94 -9.71 -15.60
CA TYR A 9 64.24 -8.49 -15.15
C TYR A 9 63.12 -8.02 -16.10
N ARG A 10 63.05 -8.57 -17.31
CA ARG A 10 61.99 -8.24 -18.26
C ARG A 10 60.76 -9.12 -18.20
N ILE A 11 60.85 -10.29 -17.63
CA ILE A 11 59.71 -11.24 -17.53
C ILE A 11 58.81 -10.92 -16.32
N ASN A 12 59.34 -10.27 -15.31
CA ASN A 12 58.54 -9.97 -14.10
C ASN A 12 57.68 -8.70 -14.19
N ARG A 13 57.81 -7.88 -15.29
CA ARG A 13 56.97 -6.69 -15.46
C ARG A 13 55.75 -6.92 -16.33
N ALA A 14 55.73 -8.00 -17.13
CA ALA A 14 54.58 -8.37 -17.96
C ALA A 14 53.51 -9.16 -17.16
N LEU A 15 53.88 -9.84 -16.09
CA LEU A 15 52.96 -10.61 -15.27
C LEU A 15 52.24 -9.78 -14.20
N LEU A 16 52.76 -8.61 -13.84
CA LEU A 16 52.10 -7.68 -12.90
C LEU A 16 51.00 -6.82 -13.51
N PHE A 17 50.99 -6.65 -14.83
CA PHE A 17 49.94 -5.88 -15.50
C PHE A 17 48.71 -6.69 -15.90
N SER A 18 48.79 -8.00 -16.00
CA SER A 18 47.63 -8.84 -16.35
C SER A 18 46.78 -9.25 -15.15
N VAL A 19 47.26 -9.11 -13.94
CA VAL A 19 46.49 -9.40 -12.70
C VAL A 19 45.63 -8.19 -12.25
N LEU A 20 46.00 -6.96 -12.68
CA LEU A 20 45.25 -5.77 -12.29
C LEU A 20 44.03 -5.47 -13.20
N SER A 21 43.95 -6.06 -14.39
CA SER A 21 42.83 -5.86 -15.32
C SER A 21 41.66 -6.85 -15.12
N VAL A 22 41.86 -7.93 -14.38
CA VAL A 22 40.80 -8.90 -14.07
C VAL A 22 40.06 -8.54 -12.76
N GLY A 23 40.64 -7.71 -11.89
CA GLY A 23 40.07 -7.33 -10.62
C GLY A 23 38.96 -6.26 -10.65
N LEU A 24 38.82 -5.49 -11.73
CA LEU A 24 37.86 -4.39 -11.83
C LEU A 24 36.47 -4.80 -12.37
N GLY A 25 36.36 -5.98 -12.97
CA GLY A 25 35.07 -6.49 -13.50
C GLY A 25 34.16 -7.17 -12.48
N PHE A 26 34.72 -7.63 -11.35
CA PHE A 26 33.94 -8.38 -10.34
C PHE A 26 33.37 -7.52 -9.20
N TYR A 27 33.87 -6.31 -9.00
CA TYR A 27 33.37 -5.44 -7.92
C TYR A 27 32.02 -4.79 -8.21
N GLY A 28 31.64 -4.60 -9.48
CA GLY A 28 30.37 -3.98 -9.85
C GLY A 28 29.16 -4.87 -9.59
N THR A 29 29.29 -6.18 -9.71
CA THR A 29 28.19 -7.13 -9.47
C THR A 29 27.96 -7.39 -7.99
N SER A 30 29.01 -7.40 -7.19
CA SER A 30 28.90 -7.63 -5.74
C SER A 30 28.28 -6.43 -4.99
N LEU A 31 28.59 -5.20 -5.38
CA LEU A 31 28.02 -4.00 -4.79
C LEU A 31 26.51 -3.88 -5.12
N ARG A 32 26.11 -4.26 -6.34
CA ARG A 32 24.71 -4.22 -6.74
C ARG A 32 23.87 -5.32 -6.08
N ALA A 33 24.45 -6.51 -5.90
CA ALA A 33 23.83 -7.61 -5.15
C ALA A 33 23.69 -7.27 -3.65
N GLN A 34 24.71 -6.65 -3.08
CA GLN A 34 24.72 -6.26 -1.67
C GLN A 34 23.74 -5.10 -1.37
N SER A 35 23.56 -4.16 -2.32
CA SER A 35 22.55 -3.11 -2.20
C SER A 35 21.13 -3.67 -2.29
N ASN A 36 20.86 -4.63 -3.18
CA ASN A 36 19.57 -5.28 -3.30
C ASN A 36 19.19 -6.10 -2.07
N GLU A 37 20.15 -6.80 -1.47
CA GLU A 37 19.90 -7.52 -0.21
C GLU A 37 19.60 -6.57 0.95
N SER A 38 20.25 -5.43 1.00
CA SER A 38 19.96 -4.37 1.97
C SER A 38 18.55 -3.79 1.79
N LEU A 39 18.12 -3.48 0.56
CA LEU A 39 16.78 -2.96 0.26
C LEU A 39 15.68 -3.98 0.58
N SER A 40 15.88 -5.24 0.25
CA SER A 40 14.96 -6.32 0.63
C SER A 40 14.82 -6.46 2.15
N ASN A 41 15.90 -6.21 2.91
CA ASN A 41 15.85 -6.20 4.38
C ASN A 41 15.06 -4.99 4.91
N VAL A 42 15.21 -3.82 4.29
CA VAL A 42 14.40 -2.63 4.61
C VAL A 42 12.93 -2.91 4.37
N VAL A 43 12.57 -3.45 3.21
CA VAL A 43 11.16 -3.79 2.89
C VAL A 43 10.62 -4.82 3.89
N ARG A 44 11.38 -5.86 4.24
CA ARG A 44 10.97 -6.84 5.26
C ARG A 44 10.71 -6.18 6.61
N SER A 45 11.57 -5.24 7.04
CA SER A 45 11.36 -4.52 8.30
C SER A 45 10.12 -3.64 8.27
N VAL A 46 9.84 -2.97 7.14
CA VAL A 46 8.60 -2.20 6.94
C VAL A 46 7.36 -3.11 7.02
N VAL A 47 7.37 -4.24 6.31
CA VAL A 47 6.27 -5.21 6.34
C VAL A 47 6.03 -5.74 7.77
N SER A 48 7.10 -6.05 8.51
CA SER A 48 7.01 -6.48 9.90
C SER A 48 6.39 -5.41 10.80
N ALA A 49 6.84 -4.16 10.68
CA ALA A 49 6.32 -3.03 11.46
C ALA A 49 4.84 -2.75 11.15
N GLU A 50 4.42 -2.87 9.89
CA GLU A 50 3.02 -2.74 9.49
C GLU A 50 2.14 -3.87 10.05
N ARG A 51 2.66 -5.10 10.07
CA ARG A 51 1.97 -6.25 10.65
C ARG A 51 1.76 -6.08 12.16
N GLU A 52 2.79 -5.67 12.88
CA GLU A 52 2.71 -5.41 14.31
C GLU A 52 1.70 -4.30 14.63
N ALA A 53 1.78 -3.18 13.91
CA ALA A 53 0.87 -2.06 14.09
C ALA A 53 -0.59 -2.37 13.73
N SER A 54 -0.82 -3.33 12.83
CA SER A 54 -2.19 -3.72 12.44
C SER A 54 -2.97 -4.40 13.56
N SER A 55 -2.29 -4.92 14.59
CA SER A 55 -2.92 -5.47 15.79
C SER A 55 -3.48 -4.39 16.72
N GLN A 56 -2.95 -3.16 16.63
CA GLN A 56 -3.38 -2.02 17.43
C GLN A 56 -4.29 -1.12 16.61
N ARG A 57 -5.55 -1.05 17.03
CA ARG A 57 -6.58 -0.33 16.27
C ARG A 57 -7.38 0.59 17.16
N PRO A 58 -6.76 1.69 17.66
CA PRO A 58 -7.47 2.63 18.50
C PRO A 58 -8.63 3.28 17.73
N PRO A 59 -9.76 3.55 18.42
CA PRO A 59 -10.89 4.25 17.84
C PRO A 59 -10.54 5.69 17.44
N PHE A 60 -11.13 6.15 16.33
CA PHE A 60 -10.94 7.51 15.82
C PHE A 60 -12.23 8.09 15.24
N LEU A 61 -12.39 9.39 15.42
CA LEU A 61 -13.29 10.22 14.63
C LEU A 61 -12.46 10.94 13.57
N TYR A 62 -12.95 11.01 12.33
CA TYR A 62 -12.28 11.73 11.24
C TYR A 62 -13.26 12.17 10.15
N THR A 63 -12.82 13.07 9.29
CA THR A 63 -13.52 13.48 8.08
C THR A 63 -13.05 12.64 6.89
N SER A 64 -13.98 12.05 6.14
CA SER A 64 -13.73 11.35 4.87
C SER A 64 -14.33 12.14 3.72
N ILE A 65 -13.53 12.42 2.69
CA ILE A 65 -13.98 12.97 1.41
C ILE A 65 -13.75 11.86 0.38
N GLU A 66 -14.81 11.35 -0.22
CA GLU A 66 -14.74 10.18 -1.08
C GLU A 66 -15.52 10.39 -2.38
N THR A 67 -14.88 9.99 -3.49
CA THR A 67 -15.53 9.74 -4.78
C THR A 67 -15.27 8.29 -5.15
N SER A 68 -16.31 7.51 -5.36
CA SER A 68 -16.17 6.07 -5.66
C SER A 68 -17.43 5.53 -6.33
N ASP A 69 -17.42 4.24 -6.67
CA ASP A 69 -18.61 3.53 -7.14
C ASP A 69 -19.71 3.53 -6.06
N ARG A 70 -19.35 3.52 -4.77
CA ARG A 70 -20.31 3.63 -3.65
C ARG A 70 -21.05 4.96 -3.66
N THR A 71 -20.37 6.04 -4.00
CA THR A 71 -20.96 7.39 -4.08
C THR A 71 -21.58 7.66 -5.45
N LYS A 72 -21.55 6.70 -6.38
CA LYS A 72 -22.00 6.83 -7.77
C LYS A 72 -21.32 8.01 -8.51
N GLY A 73 -20.07 8.29 -8.14
CA GLY A 73 -19.27 9.37 -8.72
C GLY A 73 -19.47 10.75 -8.07
N HIS A 74 -20.41 10.89 -7.13
CA HIS A 74 -20.54 12.11 -6.34
C HIS A 74 -19.40 12.24 -5.31
N VAL A 75 -19.06 13.45 -4.94
CA VAL A 75 -18.12 13.74 -3.84
C VAL A 75 -18.90 13.75 -2.53
N TRP A 76 -18.73 12.71 -1.71
CA TRP A 76 -19.32 12.67 -0.38
C TRP A 76 -18.34 13.13 0.69
N THR A 77 -18.78 14.06 1.54
CA THR A 77 -18.06 14.43 2.76
C THR A 77 -18.80 13.83 3.93
N GLU A 78 -18.11 12.96 4.66
CA GLU A 78 -18.67 12.21 5.79
C GLU A 78 -17.85 12.44 7.05
N ARG A 79 -18.51 12.54 8.21
CA ARG A 79 -17.86 12.28 9.49
C ARG A 79 -17.88 10.78 9.74
N VAL A 80 -16.77 10.24 10.19
CA VAL A 80 -16.60 8.80 10.36
C VAL A 80 -16.12 8.51 11.78
N ALA A 81 -16.89 7.71 12.52
CA ALA A 81 -16.43 7.11 13.76
C ALA A 81 -16.01 5.66 13.49
N ASP A 82 -14.69 5.41 13.53
CA ASP A 82 -14.09 4.07 13.39
C ASP A 82 -13.89 3.51 14.80
N ILE A 83 -14.81 2.66 15.24
CA ILE A 83 -14.85 2.07 16.58
C ILE A 83 -14.73 0.53 16.50
N TRP A 84 -14.75 -0.15 17.62
CA TRP A 84 -14.58 -1.60 17.68
C TRP A 84 -15.67 -2.36 16.93
N GLU A 85 -16.92 -1.87 17.00
CA GLU A 85 -18.08 -2.46 16.34
C GLU A 85 -18.10 -2.24 14.83
N GLY A 86 -17.38 -1.24 14.32
CA GLY A 86 -17.29 -0.93 12.89
C GLY A 86 -17.17 0.56 12.60
N ARG A 87 -17.33 0.92 11.34
CA ARG A 87 -17.28 2.33 10.87
C ARG A 87 -18.68 2.90 10.70
N LEU A 88 -19.04 3.81 11.58
CA LEU A 88 -20.22 4.65 11.41
C LEU A 88 -19.86 5.82 10.49
N ARG A 89 -20.61 6.02 9.42
CA ARG A 89 -20.42 7.10 8.46
C ARG A 89 -21.65 7.97 8.43
N TYR A 90 -21.49 9.26 8.71
CA TYR A 90 -22.53 10.27 8.70
C TYR A 90 -22.25 11.25 7.56
N LEU A 91 -23.08 11.24 6.51
CA LEU A 91 -22.97 12.15 5.39
C LEU A 91 -23.32 13.57 5.85
N ILE A 92 -22.44 14.54 5.57
CA ILE A 92 -22.63 15.94 5.97
C ILE A 92 -22.70 16.88 4.77
N ALA A 93 -22.08 16.49 3.63
CA ALA A 93 -22.15 17.26 2.39
C ALA A 93 -22.02 16.35 1.17
N GLU A 94 -22.61 16.75 0.06
CA GLU A 94 -22.53 16.11 -1.25
C GLU A 94 -22.14 17.15 -2.29
N ASP A 95 -21.14 16.83 -3.13
CA ASP A 95 -20.57 17.72 -4.17
C ASP A 95 -20.19 19.12 -3.65
N GLY A 96 -19.65 19.18 -2.43
CA GLY A 96 -19.23 20.41 -1.76
C GLY A 96 -20.37 21.21 -1.13
N HIS A 97 -21.62 20.76 -1.25
CA HIS A 97 -22.78 21.43 -0.68
C HIS A 97 -23.30 20.73 0.56
N PRO A 98 -23.61 21.45 1.65
CA PRO A 98 -24.27 20.88 2.82
C PRO A 98 -25.60 20.21 2.46
N LEU A 99 -25.95 19.14 3.18
CA LEU A 99 -27.23 18.46 2.94
C LEU A 99 -28.42 19.39 3.24
N SER A 100 -29.50 19.23 2.46
CA SER A 100 -30.78 19.83 2.77
C SER A 100 -31.28 19.37 4.15
N ALA A 101 -32.20 20.13 4.76
CA ALA A 101 -32.77 19.79 6.05
C ALA A 101 -33.42 18.39 6.06
N SER A 102 -34.16 18.05 4.97
CA SER A 102 -34.77 16.72 4.80
C SER A 102 -33.70 15.63 4.76
N ARG A 103 -32.71 15.79 3.89
CA ARG A 103 -31.63 14.78 3.72
C ARG A 103 -30.81 14.59 5.00
N ARG A 104 -30.55 15.67 5.73
CA ARG A 104 -29.89 15.60 7.04
C ARG A 104 -30.74 14.83 8.05
N ALA A 105 -32.05 15.07 8.10
CA ALA A 105 -32.95 14.35 8.98
C ALA A 105 -32.97 12.84 8.68
N GLU A 106 -32.97 12.47 7.39
CA GLU A 106 -32.88 11.08 6.94
C GLU A 106 -31.55 10.42 7.40
N GLU A 107 -30.42 11.11 7.24
CA GLU A 107 -29.12 10.62 7.68
C GLU A 107 -29.06 10.44 9.20
N ILE A 108 -29.58 11.38 9.97
CA ILE A 108 -29.69 11.26 11.42
C ILE A 108 -30.54 10.05 11.80
N ALA A 109 -31.68 9.86 11.16
CA ALA A 109 -32.55 8.71 11.40
C ALA A 109 -31.84 7.39 11.06
N ARG A 110 -31.10 7.35 9.94
CA ARG A 110 -30.29 6.20 9.54
C ARG A 110 -29.22 5.86 10.58
N ILE A 111 -28.48 6.84 11.08
CA ILE A 111 -27.46 6.62 12.13
C ILE A 111 -28.09 6.11 13.43
N ARG A 112 -29.23 6.67 13.83
CA ARG A 112 -29.97 6.22 15.02
C ARG A 112 -30.52 4.79 14.86
N SER A 113 -30.98 4.43 13.67
CA SER A 113 -31.42 3.06 13.36
C SER A 113 -30.29 2.06 13.46
N ILE A 114 -29.08 2.40 12.97
CA ILE A 114 -27.89 1.56 13.14
C ILE A 114 -27.51 1.41 14.62
N ALA A 115 -27.67 2.47 15.41
CA ALA A 115 -27.41 2.41 16.85
C ALA A 115 -28.41 1.51 17.59
N ALA A 116 -29.66 1.49 17.15
CA ALA A 116 -30.72 0.63 17.74
C ALA A 116 -30.56 -0.84 17.33
N ASP A 117 -30.17 -1.11 16.08
CA ASP A 117 -29.83 -2.47 15.60
C ASP A 117 -28.46 -2.44 14.89
N PRO A 118 -27.37 -2.77 15.59
CA PRO A 118 -26.03 -2.76 15.03
C PRO A 118 -25.67 -3.98 14.17
N SER A 119 -26.63 -4.79 13.75
CA SER A 119 -26.39 -5.99 12.94
C SER A 119 -25.70 -5.64 11.60
N SER A 120 -26.19 -4.62 10.91
CA SER A 120 -25.60 -4.13 9.66
C SER A 120 -24.18 -3.60 9.86
N LEU A 121 -23.91 -2.92 10.98
CA LEU A 121 -22.58 -2.41 11.33
C LEU A 121 -21.60 -3.57 11.58
N ARG A 122 -22.02 -4.63 12.28
CA ARG A 122 -21.22 -5.82 12.51
C ARG A 122 -20.91 -6.57 11.21
N ASN A 123 -21.88 -6.71 10.31
CA ASN A 123 -21.67 -7.33 9.00
C ASN A 123 -20.65 -6.53 8.18
N SER A 124 -20.81 -5.22 8.08
CA SER A 124 -19.83 -4.34 7.42
C SER A 124 -18.44 -4.42 8.05
N ARG A 125 -18.38 -4.63 9.39
CA ARG A 125 -17.12 -4.84 10.10
C ARG A 125 -16.41 -6.14 9.66
N GLN A 126 -17.15 -7.23 9.47
CA GLN A 126 -16.58 -8.50 8.98
C GLN A 126 -16.05 -8.38 7.56
N GLU A 127 -16.79 -7.72 6.67
CA GLU A 127 -16.34 -7.44 5.30
C GLU A 127 -15.05 -6.62 5.30
N GLN A 128 -15.02 -5.56 6.10
CA GLN A 128 -13.85 -4.71 6.27
C GLN A 128 -12.64 -5.49 6.80
N GLN A 129 -12.82 -6.37 7.79
CA GLN A 129 -11.75 -7.23 8.30
C GLN A 129 -11.21 -8.17 7.22
N SER A 130 -12.11 -8.71 6.39
CA SER A 130 -11.72 -9.55 5.26
C SER A 130 -10.87 -8.79 4.25
N ASP A 131 -11.26 -7.55 3.92
CA ASP A 131 -10.49 -6.67 3.02
C ASP A 131 -9.13 -6.31 3.60
N GLU A 132 -9.07 -6.00 4.88
CA GLU A 132 -7.82 -5.69 5.59
C GLU A 132 -6.89 -6.90 5.66
N ASN A 133 -7.44 -8.11 5.82
CA ASN A 133 -6.66 -9.35 5.79
C ASN A 133 -6.08 -9.58 4.39
N ARG A 134 -6.87 -9.39 3.33
CA ARG A 134 -6.38 -9.48 1.95
C ARG A 134 -5.28 -8.46 1.66
N ALA A 135 -5.48 -7.21 2.07
CA ALA A 135 -4.46 -6.17 1.90
C ALA A 135 -3.15 -6.52 2.64
N ARG A 136 -3.24 -7.06 3.85
CA ARG A 136 -2.06 -7.53 4.61
C ARG A 136 -1.34 -8.67 3.89
N GLN A 137 -2.08 -9.67 3.39
CA GLN A 137 -1.50 -10.77 2.61
C GLN A 137 -0.75 -10.25 1.38
N MET A 138 -1.28 -9.22 0.69
CA MET A 138 -0.59 -8.60 -0.45
C MET A 138 0.69 -7.87 -0.03
N ILE A 139 0.67 -7.14 1.09
CA ILE A 139 1.87 -6.48 1.63
C ILE A 139 2.91 -7.53 2.04
N ASP A 140 2.52 -8.64 2.63
CA ASP A 140 3.39 -9.75 3.04
C ASP A 140 4.10 -10.43 1.85
N LEU A 141 3.57 -10.29 0.64
CA LEU A 141 4.19 -10.81 -0.58
C LEU A 141 5.35 -9.93 -1.09
N LEU A 142 5.36 -8.63 -0.76
CA LEU A 142 6.33 -7.68 -1.32
C LEU A 142 7.77 -8.18 -1.26
N PRO A 143 8.31 -8.67 -0.11
CA PRO A 143 9.71 -9.09 -0.03
C PRO A 143 10.08 -10.30 -0.91
N ARG A 144 9.09 -11.07 -1.36
CA ARG A 144 9.30 -12.31 -2.14
C ARG A 144 8.94 -12.12 -3.60
N ALA A 145 7.85 -11.41 -3.86
CA ALA A 145 7.27 -11.27 -5.19
C ALA A 145 7.97 -10.18 -6.04
N PHE A 146 8.82 -9.34 -5.43
CA PHE A 146 9.43 -8.22 -6.11
C PHE A 146 10.94 -8.14 -5.89
N VAL A 147 11.63 -7.51 -6.84
CA VAL A 147 13.00 -7.02 -6.72
C VAL A 147 12.97 -5.51 -6.55
N PHE A 148 13.95 -4.99 -5.81
CA PHE A 148 13.97 -3.63 -5.32
C PHE A 148 15.16 -2.85 -5.89
N GLU A 149 14.93 -1.58 -6.21
CA GLU A 149 15.94 -0.64 -6.67
C GLU A 149 15.88 0.61 -5.81
N ASP A 150 17.04 1.21 -5.56
CA ASP A 150 17.11 2.46 -4.80
C ASP A 150 16.42 3.58 -5.58
N GLY A 151 15.43 4.19 -4.96
CA GLY A 151 14.70 5.34 -5.48
C GLY A 151 15.17 6.66 -4.88
N GLY A 152 16.18 6.61 -3.99
CA GLY A 152 16.73 7.77 -3.30
C GLY A 152 16.16 7.99 -1.89
N ARG A 153 16.63 9.07 -1.27
CA ARG A 153 16.25 9.48 0.08
C ARG A 153 15.99 10.98 0.14
N GLU A 154 14.95 11.35 0.88
CA GLU A 154 14.64 12.75 1.16
C GLU A 154 14.35 12.90 2.66
N GLY A 155 15.30 13.46 3.41
CA GLY A 155 15.24 13.51 4.87
C GLY A 155 15.14 12.10 5.48
N ASP A 156 14.09 11.88 6.25
CA ASP A 156 13.83 10.56 6.86
C ASP A 156 13.09 9.60 5.92
N TRP A 157 12.65 10.04 4.73
CA TRP A 157 11.94 9.23 3.76
C TRP A 157 12.92 8.44 2.88
N VAL A 158 12.76 7.13 2.86
CA VAL A 158 13.46 6.21 1.93
C VAL A 158 12.50 5.80 0.85
N ARG A 159 12.85 6.08 -0.40
CA ARG A 159 12.11 5.65 -1.59
C ARG A 159 12.72 4.38 -2.14
N ILE A 160 11.91 3.39 -2.40
CA ILE A 160 12.31 2.10 -2.96
C ILE A 160 11.40 1.83 -4.14
N ASN A 161 11.98 1.71 -5.33
CA ASN A 161 11.25 1.28 -6.51
C ASN A 161 11.19 -0.25 -6.52
N TYR A 162 10.09 -0.81 -7.01
CA TYR A 162 9.94 -2.25 -7.11
C TYR A 162 9.38 -2.68 -8.46
N LYS A 163 9.79 -3.86 -8.89
CA LYS A 163 9.31 -4.52 -10.11
C LYS A 163 9.20 -6.03 -9.87
N PRO A 164 8.44 -6.76 -10.71
CA PRO A 164 8.26 -8.20 -10.57
C PRO A 164 9.58 -8.96 -10.41
N ASN A 165 9.63 -9.88 -9.45
CA ASN A 165 10.73 -10.84 -9.32
C ASN A 165 10.50 -11.97 -10.32
N PRO A 166 11.39 -12.16 -11.34
CA PRO A 166 11.19 -13.18 -12.36
C PRO A 166 11.23 -14.61 -11.82
N ASN A 167 11.78 -14.81 -10.62
CA ASN A 167 11.88 -16.12 -9.98
C ASN A 167 10.66 -16.44 -9.07
N TYR A 168 9.73 -15.50 -8.91
CA TYR A 168 8.53 -15.72 -8.12
C TYR A 168 7.40 -16.25 -9.00
N VAL A 169 6.74 -17.31 -8.54
CA VAL A 169 5.58 -17.91 -9.22
C VAL A 169 4.31 -17.61 -8.42
N PRO A 170 3.45 -16.70 -8.89
CA PRO A 170 2.19 -16.38 -8.24
C PRO A 170 1.26 -17.60 -8.16
N GLN A 171 0.64 -17.82 -6.99
CA GLN A 171 -0.19 -18.98 -6.72
C GLN A 171 -1.69 -18.68 -6.93
N THR A 172 -2.12 -17.44 -6.73
CA THR A 172 -3.52 -17.02 -6.85
C THR A 172 -3.70 -15.97 -7.95
N PHE A 173 -4.95 -15.67 -8.25
CA PHE A 173 -5.32 -14.60 -9.17
C PHE A 173 -4.83 -13.23 -8.67
N GLU A 174 -5.07 -12.95 -7.39
CA GLU A 174 -4.67 -11.71 -6.75
C GLU A 174 -3.14 -11.55 -6.72
N GLU A 175 -2.42 -12.62 -6.40
CA GLU A 175 -0.96 -12.62 -6.45
C GLU A 175 -0.43 -12.32 -7.84
N ARG A 176 -1.05 -12.89 -8.89
CA ARG A 176 -0.65 -12.67 -10.27
C ARG A 176 -0.91 -11.22 -10.69
N ALA A 177 -2.07 -10.66 -10.32
CA ALA A 177 -2.39 -9.27 -10.59
C ALA A 177 -1.38 -8.33 -9.90
N LEU A 178 -1.11 -8.56 -8.61
CA LEU A 178 -0.12 -7.79 -7.86
C LEU A 178 1.28 -7.95 -8.46
N HIS A 179 1.70 -9.17 -8.76
CA HIS A 179 3.04 -9.47 -9.31
C HIS A 179 3.27 -8.82 -10.68
N GLY A 180 2.22 -8.54 -11.46
CA GLY A 180 2.34 -7.79 -12.71
C GLY A 180 2.65 -6.31 -12.53
N MET A 181 2.54 -5.77 -11.33
CA MET A 181 2.71 -4.34 -11.07
C MET A 181 4.16 -3.94 -10.88
N LYS A 182 4.45 -2.70 -11.27
CA LYS A 182 5.65 -1.95 -10.88
C LYS A 182 5.23 -0.76 -10.04
N GLY A 183 6.08 -0.29 -9.16
CA GLY A 183 5.70 0.85 -8.32
C GLY A 183 6.79 1.33 -7.39
N THR A 184 6.34 2.07 -6.38
CA THR A 184 7.22 2.71 -5.40
C THR A 184 6.68 2.51 -3.99
N LEU A 185 7.59 2.21 -3.08
CA LEU A 185 7.39 2.20 -1.65
C LEU A 185 8.18 3.36 -1.04
N ILE A 186 7.53 4.18 -0.22
CA ILE A 186 8.19 5.22 0.59
C ILE A 186 7.94 4.87 2.06
N ALA A 187 9.01 4.79 2.83
CA ALA A 187 8.95 4.47 4.25
C ALA A 187 9.76 5.46 5.08
N ASP A 188 9.31 5.68 6.30
CA ASP A 188 10.08 6.39 7.31
C ASP A 188 11.24 5.50 7.79
N SER A 189 12.46 6.02 7.69
CA SER A 189 13.70 5.29 7.99
C SER A 189 13.88 5.00 9.47
N ARG A 190 13.28 5.80 10.36
CA ARG A 190 13.40 5.69 11.81
C ARG A 190 12.38 4.70 12.38
N SER A 191 11.09 4.94 12.07
CA SER A 191 10.00 4.12 12.58
C SER A 191 9.77 2.84 11.77
N ARG A 192 10.36 2.73 10.57
CA ARG A 192 10.10 1.66 9.59
C ARG A 192 8.64 1.58 9.16
N ARG A 193 7.89 2.67 9.29
CA ARG A 193 6.48 2.71 8.91
C ARG A 193 6.33 3.09 7.44
N LEU A 194 5.37 2.45 6.80
CA LEU A 194 4.98 2.74 5.42
C LEU A 194 4.29 4.11 5.36
N HIS A 195 4.88 5.04 4.59
CA HIS A 195 4.24 6.31 4.26
C HIS A 195 3.43 6.22 2.96
N GLN A 196 4.02 5.69 1.90
CA GLN A 196 3.32 5.56 0.62
C GLN A 196 3.63 4.23 -0.05
N LEU A 197 2.60 3.64 -0.65
CA LEU A 197 2.75 2.51 -1.56
C LEU A 197 1.92 2.79 -2.81
N SER A 198 2.56 2.71 -3.97
CA SER A 198 1.89 2.85 -5.27
C SER A 198 2.29 1.73 -6.20
N GLY A 199 1.37 1.31 -7.06
CA GLY A 199 1.62 0.31 -8.07
C GLY A 199 0.75 0.51 -9.30
N ALA A 200 1.25 0.12 -10.47
CA ALA A 200 0.53 0.19 -11.73
C ALA A 200 0.86 -1.00 -12.63
N LEU A 201 -0.11 -1.44 -13.42
CA LEU A 201 0.07 -2.41 -14.49
C LEU A 201 0.43 -1.68 -15.78
N ASP A 202 1.59 -2.02 -16.35
CA ASP A 202 2.01 -1.55 -17.68
C ASP A 202 1.37 -2.39 -18.80
N ASP A 203 1.08 -3.66 -18.51
CA ASP A 203 0.53 -4.63 -19.45
C ASP A 203 -0.70 -5.32 -18.86
N ASP A 204 -1.52 -5.91 -19.72
CA ASP A 204 -2.65 -6.73 -19.31
C ASP A 204 -2.17 -8.01 -18.60
N VAL A 205 -2.81 -8.34 -17.49
CA VAL A 205 -2.56 -9.59 -16.77
C VAL A 205 -3.72 -10.54 -16.97
N SER A 206 -3.49 -11.62 -17.73
CA SER A 206 -4.53 -12.59 -18.10
C SER A 206 -4.41 -13.89 -17.30
N PHE A 207 -5.55 -14.54 -17.10
CA PHE A 207 -5.71 -15.78 -16.34
C PHE A 207 -6.43 -16.83 -17.18
N GLY A 208 -5.94 -18.09 -17.10
CA GLY A 208 -6.53 -19.17 -17.88
C GLY A 208 -6.56 -18.85 -19.37
N TYR A 209 -5.43 -18.35 -19.91
CA TYR A 209 -5.35 -17.90 -21.30
C TYR A 209 -6.36 -16.79 -21.66
N GLY A 210 -6.73 -15.94 -20.69
CA GLY A 210 -7.75 -14.90 -20.85
C GLY A 210 -9.19 -15.38 -20.68
N LEU A 211 -9.42 -16.69 -20.57
CA LEU A 211 -10.76 -17.25 -20.43
C LEU A 211 -11.36 -17.04 -19.03
N LEU A 212 -10.51 -17.08 -17.99
CA LEU A 212 -10.95 -16.89 -16.61
C LEU A 212 -11.00 -15.42 -16.20
N GLY A 213 -10.22 -14.56 -16.87
CA GLY A 213 -10.24 -13.13 -16.62
C GLY A 213 -8.99 -12.41 -17.14
N THR A 214 -9.09 -11.10 -17.17
CA THR A 214 -7.98 -10.18 -17.50
C THR A 214 -8.12 -8.94 -16.64
N ILE A 215 -7.04 -8.50 -16.02
CA ILE A 215 -6.89 -7.17 -15.45
C ILE A 215 -6.14 -6.32 -16.46
N HIS A 216 -6.73 -5.19 -16.84
CA HIS A 216 -6.21 -4.37 -17.93
C HIS A 216 -5.07 -3.44 -17.45
N ARG A 217 -4.17 -3.15 -18.36
CA ARG A 217 -3.16 -2.10 -18.20
C ARG A 217 -3.82 -0.79 -17.78
N GLY A 218 -3.08 0.04 -17.01
CA GLY A 218 -3.63 1.27 -16.42
C GLY A 218 -4.44 1.04 -15.14
N THR A 219 -4.62 -0.22 -14.70
CA THR A 219 -4.98 -0.54 -13.32
C THR A 219 -3.86 -0.05 -12.42
N ASN A 220 -4.20 0.75 -11.41
CA ASN A 220 -3.23 1.33 -10.50
C ASN A 220 -3.83 1.57 -9.10
N PHE A 221 -2.95 1.74 -8.14
CA PHE A 221 -3.33 2.20 -6.81
C PHE A 221 -2.25 3.08 -6.21
N THR A 222 -2.64 3.97 -5.31
CA THR A 222 -1.77 4.70 -4.40
C THR A 222 -2.43 4.79 -3.05
N THR A 223 -1.69 4.45 -2.00
CA THR A 223 -2.10 4.70 -0.61
C THR A 223 -1.04 5.52 0.07
N THR A 224 -1.46 6.61 0.74
CA THR A 224 -0.61 7.43 1.59
C THR A 224 -1.06 7.30 3.03
N ARG A 225 -0.11 7.22 3.94
CA ARG A 225 -0.35 7.08 5.36
C ARG A 225 0.47 8.12 6.10
N ASP A 226 -0.14 8.76 7.07
CA ASP A 226 0.50 9.79 7.87
C ASP A 226 0.36 9.50 9.36
N LEU A 227 1.26 10.08 10.14
CA LEU A 227 1.23 10.03 11.58
C LEU A 227 0.12 10.97 12.08
N VAL A 228 -0.95 10.42 12.64
CA VAL A 228 -2.12 11.17 13.10
C VAL A 228 -2.23 11.27 14.62
N GLY A 229 -1.30 10.66 15.33
CA GLY A 229 -1.20 10.66 16.79
C GLY A 229 0.07 9.93 17.23
N PRO A 230 0.39 9.87 18.53
CA PRO A 230 1.58 9.19 19.02
C PRO A 230 1.67 7.75 18.50
N ASN A 231 2.61 7.48 17.61
CA ASN A 231 2.84 6.16 16.94
C ASN A 231 1.64 5.60 16.16
N VAL A 232 0.62 6.40 15.86
CA VAL A 232 -0.57 5.96 15.12
C VAL A 232 -0.52 6.49 13.69
N TRP A 233 -0.37 5.56 12.73
CA TRP A 233 -0.39 5.83 11.31
C TRP A 233 -1.73 5.42 10.72
N LYS A 234 -2.38 6.33 10.01
CA LYS A 234 -3.65 6.09 9.33
C LYS A 234 -3.53 6.41 7.84
N THR A 235 -4.33 5.76 7.03
CA THR A 235 -4.45 6.11 5.60
C THR A 235 -5.12 7.46 5.50
N THR A 236 -4.42 8.42 4.89
CA THR A 236 -4.91 9.78 4.64
C THR A 236 -5.34 9.98 3.20
N VAL A 237 -4.72 9.27 2.25
CA VAL A 237 -5.13 9.27 0.85
C VAL A 237 -5.19 7.84 0.34
N LEU A 238 -6.24 7.53 -0.41
CA LEU A 238 -6.40 6.28 -1.13
C LEU A 238 -6.91 6.57 -2.53
N ASP A 239 -6.12 6.19 -3.53
CA ASP A 239 -6.49 6.18 -4.95
C ASP A 239 -6.46 4.76 -5.47
N VAL A 240 -7.54 4.30 -6.07
CA VAL A 240 -7.64 2.97 -6.68
C VAL A 240 -8.37 3.08 -8.00
N LYS A 241 -7.76 2.55 -9.04
CA LYS A 241 -8.37 2.34 -10.35
C LYS A 241 -8.10 0.91 -10.78
N ILE A 242 -9.11 0.08 -10.72
CA ILE A 242 -9.08 -1.30 -11.24
C ILE A 242 -9.98 -1.35 -12.47
N ASP A 243 -9.47 -1.92 -13.54
CA ASP A 243 -10.23 -2.20 -14.75
C ASP A 243 -9.91 -3.61 -15.23
N GLY A 244 -10.95 -4.38 -15.54
CA GLY A 244 -10.74 -5.76 -15.91
C GLY A 244 -12.02 -6.49 -16.28
N ARG A 245 -11.88 -7.79 -16.59
CA ARG A 245 -12.97 -8.69 -16.93
C ARG A 245 -12.75 -10.04 -16.26
N ILE A 246 -13.81 -10.59 -15.67
CA ILE A 246 -13.81 -11.95 -15.11
C ILE A 246 -14.85 -12.76 -15.87
N ALA A 247 -14.49 -13.99 -16.26
CA ALA A 247 -15.26 -14.83 -17.18
C ALA A 247 -15.78 -13.99 -18.37
N PHE A 248 -16.18 -14.57 -19.43
CA PHE A 248 -16.43 -13.86 -20.71
C PHE A 248 -17.32 -12.61 -20.65
N PHE A 249 -18.03 -12.34 -19.54
CA PHE A 249 -19.13 -11.36 -19.51
C PHE A 249 -19.15 -10.39 -18.33
N LYS A 250 -18.37 -10.61 -17.28
CA LYS A 250 -18.39 -9.73 -16.09
C LYS A 250 -17.25 -8.74 -16.11
N THR A 251 -17.54 -7.50 -16.48
CA THR A 251 -16.60 -6.39 -16.24
C THR A 251 -16.45 -6.18 -14.75
N ILE A 252 -15.21 -6.08 -14.28
CA ILE A 252 -14.87 -5.63 -12.95
C ILE A 252 -14.21 -4.26 -13.09
N GLY A 253 -14.77 -3.31 -12.40
CA GLY A 253 -14.20 -1.98 -12.29
C GLY A 253 -14.30 -1.54 -10.84
N ARG A 254 -13.29 -0.84 -10.37
CA ARG A 254 -13.34 -0.12 -9.09
C ARG A 254 -12.62 1.20 -9.28
N ARG A 255 -13.30 2.26 -8.94
CA ARG A 255 -12.69 3.59 -8.86
C ARG A 255 -12.98 4.15 -7.49
N GLN A 256 -11.93 4.59 -6.83
CA GLN A 256 -12.04 5.20 -5.52
C GLN A 256 -10.94 6.24 -5.35
N HIS A 257 -11.34 7.44 -5.00
CA HIS A 257 -10.47 8.48 -4.46
C HIS A 257 -11.01 8.86 -3.10
N SER A 258 -10.18 8.78 -2.07
CA SER A 258 -10.58 9.10 -0.70
C SER A 258 -9.49 9.91 -0.01
N ILE A 259 -9.88 10.98 0.64
CA ILE A 259 -9.03 11.78 1.52
C ILE A 259 -9.61 11.70 2.93
N HIS A 260 -8.78 11.34 3.90
CA HIS A 260 -9.15 11.29 5.31
C HIS A 260 -8.31 12.34 6.07
N ARG A 261 -8.98 13.16 6.88
CA ARG A 261 -8.36 14.26 7.64
C ARG A 261 -9.06 14.50 8.96
N ASP A 262 -8.54 15.43 9.75
CA ASP A 262 -9.13 15.87 11.02
C ASP A 262 -9.29 14.72 12.03
N PHE A 263 -8.26 13.87 12.11
CA PHE A 263 -8.27 12.70 13.00
C PHE A 263 -8.27 13.12 14.48
N GLN A 264 -9.24 12.59 15.23
CA GLN A 264 -9.36 12.75 16.68
C GLN A 264 -9.38 11.37 17.30
N ALA A 265 -8.46 11.11 18.23
CA ALA A 265 -8.47 9.86 18.99
C ALA A 265 -9.70 9.84 19.92
N LEU A 266 -10.36 8.71 19.97
CA LEU A 266 -11.49 8.46 20.86
C LEU A 266 -11.03 7.57 22.03
N PRO A 267 -11.75 7.60 23.18
CA PRO A 267 -11.49 6.69 24.28
C PRO A 267 -11.52 5.23 23.83
N LEU A 268 -10.62 4.40 24.36
CA LEU A 268 -10.52 2.99 23.97
C LEU A 268 -11.78 2.18 24.31
N ASP A 269 -12.50 2.60 25.31
CA ASP A 269 -13.74 1.99 25.82
C ASP A 269 -15.00 2.69 25.30
N ILE A 270 -14.87 3.55 24.26
CA ILE A 270 -16.00 4.26 23.69
C ILE A 270 -17.10 3.30 23.26
N SER A 271 -18.31 3.54 23.75
CA SER A 271 -19.49 2.77 23.37
C SER A 271 -20.14 3.30 22.08
N LEU A 272 -20.91 2.45 21.39
CA LEU A 272 -21.65 2.83 20.19
C LEU A 272 -22.57 4.06 20.41
N PRO A 273 -23.37 4.18 21.51
CA PRO A 273 -24.16 5.39 21.76
C PRO A 273 -23.32 6.66 21.91
N GLN A 274 -22.16 6.58 22.57
CA GLN A 274 -21.25 7.71 22.72
C GLN A 274 -20.65 8.13 21.37
N ALA A 275 -20.23 7.15 20.54
CA ALA A 275 -19.74 7.42 19.21
C ALA A 275 -20.80 8.08 18.32
N VAL A 276 -22.06 7.64 18.40
CA VAL A 276 -23.17 8.26 17.69
C VAL A 276 -23.40 9.71 18.16
N ALA A 277 -23.36 9.96 19.49
CA ALA A 277 -23.51 11.32 20.01
C ALA A 277 -22.44 12.27 19.50
N LEU A 278 -21.16 11.82 19.48
CA LEU A 278 -20.05 12.60 18.93
C LEU A 278 -20.16 12.80 17.40
N LEU A 279 -20.66 11.80 16.69
CA LEU A 279 -20.78 11.84 15.25
C LEU A 279 -21.83 12.87 14.77
N LEU A 280 -22.91 13.06 15.53
CA LEU A 280 -24.04 13.93 15.21
C LEU A 280 -23.89 15.38 15.72
N GLN A 281 -22.83 15.70 16.46
CA GLN A 281 -22.48 17.08 16.85
C GLN A 281 -21.96 17.88 15.64
#